data_a7c4f587cc9b426d84d64b9a4d6b9aa9
#
_entry.id   a7c4f587cc9b426d84d64b9a4d6b9aa9
#
_cell.length_a   1.000
_cell.length_b   1.000
_cell.length_c   1.000
_cell.angle_alpha   90.00
_cell.angle_beta   90.00
_cell.angle_gamma   90.00
#
_symmetry.space_group_name_H-M   'P 1'
#
loop_
_entity.id
_entity.type
_entity.pdbx_description
1 polymer ?
#
loop_
_entity_poly.entity_id
_entity_poly.type
_entity_poly.pdbx_seq_one_letter_code
_entity_poly.pdbx_strand_id
1 'polypeptide(L)'
;MVDGQTVYKCDRYEVVKESKRRFLPLAIATTAWGRNQLVTMCNILGEYFLYCDTDSVHFLRKGGQAKIEQAIKEGIFEVDSTKLGAWKHEGNYKFGRYLRAKCYMEDNEVTCAGLPADPHTGRGSKVRSCCTRENFHIGLVIPGGNGKLRTVRTPTGNKLVPTDYEIKEHYSFI
;
A
#
# COMPACT_ATOMS: atom_id res chain seq x y z
N MET A 1 34.29 -4.12 -2.11
CA MET A 1 33.66 -4.14 -3.45
C MET A 1 34.16 -5.37 -4.16
N VAL A 2 33.29 -6.19 -4.69
CA VAL A 2 33.62 -7.32 -5.56
C VAL A 2 32.95 -7.00 -6.89
N ASP A 3 33.70 -7.03 -7.98
CA ASP A 3 33.22 -6.72 -9.35
C ASP A 3 32.50 -5.36 -9.51
N GLY A 4 32.99 -4.31 -8.83
CA GLY A 4 32.40 -2.97 -8.93
C GLY A 4 31.02 -2.79 -8.27
N GLN A 5 30.49 -3.82 -7.60
CA GLN A 5 29.22 -3.76 -6.90
C GLN A 5 29.41 -3.55 -5.39
N THR A 6 28.58 -2.72 -4.79
CA THR A 6 28.56 -2.55 -3.33
C THR A 6 28.00 -3.82 -2.69
N VAL A 7 28.83 -4.54 -1.96
CA VAL A 7 28.42 -5.71 -1.18
C VAL A 7 28.18 -5.26 0.25
N TYR A 8 26.95 -5.40 0.72
CA TYR A 8 26.62 -5.19 2.13
C TYR A 8 26.93 -6.47 2.90
N LYS A 9 27.84 -6.37 3.86
CA LYS A 9 28.09 -7.45 4.82
C LYS A 9 26.98 -7.39 5.86
N CYS A 10 26.09 -8.38 5.88
CA CYS A 10 25.17 -8.57 6.98
C CYS A 10 25.93 -9.12 8.17
N ASP A 11 26.10 -8.33 9.19
CA ASP A 11 26.57 -8.82 10.46
C ASP A 11 25.56 -9.80 11.05
N ARG A 12 26.04 -10.79 11.82
CA ARG A 12 25.19 -11.80 12.42
C ARG A 12 24.08 -11.15 13.23
N TYR A 13 22.83 -11.50 12.95
CA TYR A 13 21.73 -11.20 13.85
C TYR A 13 21.97 -11.96 15.17
N GLU A 14 22.25 -11.26 16.22
CA GLU A 14 22.03 -11.82 17.55
C GLU A 14 20.53 -12.00 17.73
N VAL A 15 20.08 -13.24 17.76
CA VAL A 15 18.71 -13.55 18.11
C VAL A 15 18.57 -13.23 19.60
N VAL A 16 18.07 -12.03 19.90
CA VAL A 16 17.70 -11.66 21.25
C VAL A 16 16.54 -12.59 21.64
N LYS A 17 16.86 -13.62 22.40
CA LYS A 17 15.92 -14.64 22.90
C LYS A 17 14.95 -14.12 23.96
N GLU A 18 14.90 -12.83 24.20
CA GLU A 18 13.87 -12.25 25.04
C GLU A 18 12.57 -12.12 24.25
N SER A 19 11.70 -13.11 24.37
CA SER A 19 10.31 -12.98 23.99
C SER A 19 9.67 -11.96 24.96
N LYS A 20 9.71 -10.67 24.60
CA LYS A 20 8.91 -9.67 25.29
C LYS A 20 7.47 -10.17 25.22
N ARG A 21 6.88 -10.50 26.37
CA ARG A 21 5.48 -10.92 26.45
C ARG A 21 4.64 -9.80 25.87
N ARG A 22 4.12 -10.00 24.66
CA ARG A 22 3.24 -9.05 23.98
C ARG A 22 1.85 -9.22 24.57
N PHE A 23 1.21 -8.15 24.94
CA PHE A 23 -0.18 -8.20 25.40
C PHE A 23 -1.10 -8.37 24.20
N LEU A 24 -1.28 -9.62 23.78
CA LEU A 24 -2.04 -10.00 22.59
C LEU A 24 -3.48 -9.47 22.59
N PRO A 25 -4.25 -9.46 23.70
CA PRO A 25 -5.60 -8.90 23.71
C PRO A 25 -5.68 -7.45 23.26
N LEU A 26 -4.71 -6.61 23.63
CA LEU A 26 -4.69 -5.22 23.18
C LEU A 26 -4.47 -5.11 21.66
N ALA A 27 -3.55 -5.91 21.12
CA ALA A 27 -3.30 -5.93 19.68
C ALA A 27 -4.54 -6.37 18.88
N ILE A 28 -5.26 -7.39 19.37
CA ILE A 28 -6.51 -7.86 18.77
C ILE A 28 -7.58 -6.76 18.85
N ALA A 29 -7.76 -6.12 20.00
CA ALA A 29 -8.74 -5.06 20.19
C ALA A 29 -8.47 -3.87 19.26
N THR A 30 -7.22 -3.44 19.13
CA THR A 30 -6.81 -2.33 18.25
C THR A 30 -7.13 -2.64 16.79
N THR A 31 -6.79 -3.84 16.32
CA THR A 31 -7.08 -4.23 14.92
C THR A 31 -8.58 -4.41 14.66
N ALA A 32 -9.32 -4.95 15.64
CA ALA A 32 -10.77 -5.09 15.53
C ALA A 32 -11.47 -3.72 15.49
N TRP A 33 -11.01 -2.76 16.29
CA TRP A 33 -11.50 -1.39 16.29
C TRP A 33 -11.26 -0.72 14.93
N GLY A 34 -10.04 -0.74 14.41
CA GLY A 34 -9.71 -0.18 13.10
C GLY A 34 -10.56 -0.77 11.98
N ARG A 35 -10.75 -2.09 11.98
CA ARG A 35 -11.62 -2.77 11.01
C ARG A 35 -13.07 -2.35 11.13
N ASN A 36 -13.59 -2.19 12.35
CA ASN A 36 -14.95 -1.71 12.58
C ASN A 36 -15.15 -0.30 12.01
N GLN A 37 -14.23 0.61 12.24
CA GLN A 37 -14.24 1.96 11.67
C GLN A 37 -14.27 1.91 10.13
N LEU A 38 -13.42 1.09 9.53
CA LEU A 38 -13.32 0.93 8.08
C LEU A 38 -14.64 0.42 7.49
N VAL A 39 -15.21 -0.66 8.05
CA VAL A 39 -16.45 -1.26 7.57
C VAL A 39 -17.62 -0.28 7.73
N THR A 40 -17.68 0.45 8.85
CA THR A 40 -18.71 1.48 9.08
C THR A 40 -18.64 2.57 8.02
N MET A 41 -17.44 3.06 7.69
CA MET A 41 -17.23 4.05 6.63
C MET A 41 -17.69 3.53 5.27
N CYS A 42 -17.29 2.31 4.91
CA CYS A 42 -17.71 1.68 3.65
C CYS A 42 -19.24 1.55 3.54
N ASN A 43 -19.90 1.14 4.62
CA ASN A 43 -21.37 1.02 4.66
C ASN A 43 -22.09 2.36 4.51
N ILE A 44 -21.58 3.43 5.13
CA ILE A 44 -22.14 4.78 5.01
C ILE A 44 -22.01 5.29 3.58
N LEU A 45 -20.86 5.07 2.95
CA LEU A 45 -20.61 5.48 1.57
C LEU A 45 -21.49 4.73 0.56
N GLY A 46 -21.77 3.44 0.80
CA GLY A 46 -22.61 2.62 -0.07
C GLY A 46 -22.15 2.65 -1.53
N GLU A 47 -23.01 3.10 -2.42
CA GLU A 47 -22.73 3.18 -3.87
C GLU A 47 -21.58 4.15 -4.27
N TYR A 48 -21.21 5.06 -3.38
CA TYR A 48 -20.10 5.99 -3.59
C TYR A 48 -18.74 5.42 -3.19
N PHE A 49 -18.70 4.26 -2.54
CA PHE A 49 -17.48 3.56 -2.20
C PHE A 49 -16.75 3.07 -3.45
N LEU A 50 -15.43 3.25 -3.51
CA LEU A 50 -14.60 2.78 -4.61
C LEU A 50 -13.60 1.72 -4.18
N TYR A 51 -12.83 2.01 -3.11
CA TYR A 51 -11.72 1.17 -2.70
C TYR A 51 -11.38 1.43 -1.23
N CYS A 52 -10.84 0.43 -0.56
CA CYS A 52 -10.24 0.60 0.76
C CYS A 52 -8.96 -0.24 0.91
N ASP A 53 -8.06 0.25 1.73
CA ASP A 53 -6.84 -0.46 2.08
C ASP A 53 -6.52 -0.23 3.56
N THR A 54 -6.58 -1.30 4.34
CA THR A 54 -6.21 -1.37 5.78
C THR A 54 -6.88 -0.28 6.64
N ASP A 55 -6.56 0.99 6.42
CA ASP A 55 -6.95 2.18 7.20
C ASP A 55 -7.31 3.38 6.32
N SER A 56 -7.48 3.19 5.03
CA SER A 56 -7.88 4.22 4.07
C SER A 56 -9.13 3.84 3.29
N VAL A 57 -9.92 4.85 2.90
CA VAL A 57 -11.13 4.69 2.08
C VAL A 57 -11.13 5.72 0.96
N HIS A 58 -11.39 5.25 -0.25
CA HIS A 58 -11.49 6.04 -1.46
C HIS A 58 -12.94 6.02 -1.96
N PHE A 59 -13.48 7.17 -2.29
CA PHE A 59 -14.89 7.28 -2.67
C PHE A 59 -15.15 8.36 -3.72
N LEU A 60 -16.28 8.25 -4.41
CA LEU A 60 -16.74 9.27 -5.32
C LEU A 60 -17.19 10.51 -4.54
N ARG A 61 -16.50 11.64 -4.76
CA ARG A 61 -16.80 12.89 -4.04
C ARG A 61 -18.25 13.34 -4.27
N LYS A 62 -18.74 13.24 -5.52
CA LYS A 62 -20.12 13.57 -5.85
C LYS A 62 -21.06 12.56 -5.16
N GLY A 63 -21.76 13.00 -4.15
CA GLY A 63 -22.66 12.18 -3.31
C GLY A 63 -21.96 11.63 -2.06
N GLY A 64 -20.78 11.07 -2.14
CA GLY A 64 -20.06 10.53 -0.99
C GLY A 64 -19.70 11.59 0.06
N GLN A 65 -19.33 12.80 -0.37
CA GLN A 65 -19.02 13.89 0.55
C GLN A 65 -20.20 14.22 1.48
N ALA A 66 -21.42 14.28 0.95
CA ALA A 66 -22.61 14.57 1.75
C ALA A 66 -22.90 13.47 2.79
N LYS A 67 -22.62 12.19 2.44
CA LYS A 67 -22.73 11.06 3.38
C LYS A 67 -21.75 11.18 4.54
N ILE A 68 -20.51 11.56 4.25
CA ILE A 68 -19.47 11.78 5.27
C ILE A 68 -19.85 12.93 6.20
N GLU A 69 -20.27 14.07 5.64
CA GLU A 69 -20.67 15.24 6.42
C GLU A 69 -21.87 14.95 7.32
N GLN A 70 -22.83 14.15 6.86
CA GLN A 70 -23.95 13.70 7.67
C GLN A 70 -23.46 12.82 8.83
N ALA A 71 -22.60 11.82 8.56
CA ALA A 71 -22.08 10.93 9.58
C ALA A 71 -21.25 11.66 10.65
N ILE A 72 -20.52 12.71 10.26
CA ILE A 72 -19.82 13.59 11.21
C ILE A 72 -20.82 14.33 12.11
N LYS A 73 -21.87 14.90 11.53
CA LYS A 73 -22.94 15.59 12.30
C LYS A 73 -23.66 14.66 13.27
N GLU A 74 -23.84 13.41 12.90
CA GLU A 74 -24.43 12.36 13.73
C GLU A 74 -23.45 11.81 14.79
N GLY A 75 -22.18 12.24 14.78
CA GLY A 75 -21.17 11.82 15.74
C GLY A 75 -20.67 10.39 15.56
N ILE A 76 -20.87 9.79 14.38
CA ILE A 76 -20.43 8.41 14.10
C ILE A 76 -18.91 8.34 14.02
N PHE A 77 -18.28 9.36 13.44
CA PHE A 77 -16.82 9.53 13.44
C PHE A 77 -16.42 10.99 13.34
N GLU A 78 -15.16 11.23 13.65
CA GLU A 78 -14.54 12.55 13.65
C GLU A 78 -13.48 12.62 12.54
N VAL A 79 -13.33 13.79 11.95
CA VAL A 79 -12.26 14.08 10.99
C VAL A 79 -11.33 15.12 11.58
N ASP A 80 -10.08 14.74 11.85
CA ASP A 80 -9.04 15.62 12.42
C ASP A 80 -7.67 15.18 11.90
N SER A 81 -6.80 16.14 11.64
CA SER A 81 -5.47 15.87 11.09
C SER A 81 -4.44 15.37 12.11
N THR A 82 -4.72 15.54 13.40
CA THR A 82 -3.78 15.32 14.50
C THR A 82 -4.29 14.37 15.57
N LYS A 83 -5.59 14.27 15.73
CA LYS A 83 -6.22 13.47 16.77
C LYS A 83 -6.14 11.97 16.48
N LEU A 84 -5.60 11.23 17.43
CA LEU A 84 -5.51 9.77 17.31
C LEU A 84 -6.91 9.14 17.30
N GLY A 85 -7.16 8.28 16.31
CA GLY A 85 -8.44 7.60 16.13
C GLY A 85 -9.46 8.36 15.26
N ALA A 86 -9.19 9.63 14.93
CA ALA A 86 -9.98 10.38 13.95
C ALA A 86 -9.56 10.05 12.51
N TRP A 87 -10.48 10.20 11.58
CA TRP A 87 -10.18 10.12 10.15
C TRP A 87 -9.45 11.38 9.69
N LYS A 88 -8.55 11.22 8.73
CA LYS A 88 -7.82 12.33 8.12
C LYS A 88 -8.14 12.40 6.63
N HIS A 89 -8.46 13.60 6.14
CA HIS A 89 -8.56 13.82 4.71
C HIS A 89 -7.13 13.91 4.09
N GLU A 90 -6.80 13.01 3.19
CA GLU A 90 -5.47 12.94 2.58
C GLU A 90 -5.37 13.68 1.24
N GLY A 91 -6.43 13.68 0.43
CA GLY A 91 -6.41 14.36 -0.85
C GLY A 91 -7.67 14.21 -1.67
N ASN A 92 -7.69 14.88 -2.81
CA ASN A 92 -8.70 14.76 -3.85
C ASN A 92 -8.01 14.47 -5.17
N TYR A 93 -8.47 13.44 -5.86
CA TYR A 93 -7.92 12.99 -7.12
C TYR A 93 -8.96 13.17 -8.23
N LYS A 94 -8.51 13.53 -9.43
CA LYS A 94 -9.37 13.66 -10.62
C LYS A 94 -9.55 12.35 -11.35
N PHE A 95 -8.61 11.43 -11.17
CA PHE A 95 -8.59 10.11 -11.80
C PHE A 95 -8.22 9.05 -10.77
N GLY A 96 -8.94 7.93 -10.77
CA GLY A 96 -8.62 6.75 -9.97
C GLY A 96 -8.83 5.47 -10.80
N ARG A 97 -7.88 4.54 -10.73
CA ARG A 97 -8.00 3.20 -11.30
C ARG A 97 -7.47 2.18 -10.32
N TYR A 98 -8.34 1.34 -9.82
CA TYR A 98 -8.06 0.34 -8.80
C TYR A 98 -8.10 -1.04 -9.46
N LEU A 99 -6.94 -1.70 -9.62
CA LEU A 99 -6.84 -2.97 -10.34
C LEU A 99 -7.04 -4.16 -9.39
N ARG A 100 -6.47 -4.08 -8.19
CA ARG A 100 -6.58 -5.07 -7.12
C ARG A 100 -6.12 -4.49 -5.79
N ALA A 101 -6.22 -5.28 -4.74
CA ALA A 101 -5.67 -4.89 -3.44
C ALA A 101 -4.21 -4.43 -3.56
N LYS A 102 -3.92 -3.25 -3.00
CA LYS A 102 -2.60 -2.61 -3.02
C LYS A 102 -1.98 -2.42 -4.42
N CYS A 103 -2.83 -2.29 -5.45
CA CYS A 103 -2.40 -1.97 -6.82
C CYS A 103 -3.41 -1.04 -7.47
N TYR A 104 -3.13 0.25 -7.42
CA TYR A 104 -4.00 1.30 -7.93
C TYR A 104 -3.20 2.53 -8.39
N MET A 105 -3.85 3.36 -9.18
CA MET A 105 -3.33 4.64 -9.65
C MET A 105 -4.32 5.74 -9.31
N GLU A 106 -3.82 6.84 -8.76
CA GLU A 106 -4.56 8.06 -8.49
C GLU A 106 -3.81 9.24 -9.12
N ASP A 107 -4.48 9.94 -10.03
CA ASP A 107 -3.87 10.92 -10.94
C ASP A 107 -2.63 10.33 -11.65
N ASN A 108 -1.44 10.68 -11.21
CA ASN A 108 -0.17 10.17 -11.74
C ASN A 108 0.63 9.38 -10.69
N GLU A 109 0.01 9.11 -9.53
CA GLU A 109 0.63 8.33 -8.47
C GLU A 109 0.21 6.87 -8.55
N VAL A 110 1.18 5.98 -8.53
CA VAL A 110 0.95 4.54 -8.58
C VAL A 110 1.36 3.91 -7.28
N THR A 111 0.44 3.19 -6.68
CA THR A 111 0.71 2.27 -5.57
C THR A 111 0.65 0.86 -6.10
N CYS A 112 1.72 0.09 -5.95
CA CYS A 112 1.75 -1.31 -6.32
C CYS A 112 2.58 -2.10 -5.31
N ALA A 113 1.93 -2.91 -4.49
CA ALA A 113 2.61 -3.73 -3.50
C ALA A 113 3.55 -4.74 -4.17
N GLY A 114 4.73 -4.90 -3.58
CA GLY A 114 5.80 -5.74 -4.12
C GLY A 114 6.78 -5.00 -5.01
N LEU A 115 6.54 -3.72 -5.28
CA LEU A 115 7.51 -2.83 -5.93
C LEU A 115 8.05 -1.84 -4.89
N PRO A 116 9.35 -1.56 -4.88
CA PRO A 116 9.94 -0.64 -3.92
C PRO A 116 9.43 0.79 -4.15
N ALA A 117 9.22 1.51 -3.05
CA ALA A 117 8.94 2.93 -3.09
C ALA A 117 10.14 3.71 -3.66
N ASP A 118 9.87 4.88 -4.23
CA ASP A 118 10.92 5.79 -4.65
C ASP A 118 11.73 6.24 -3.41
N PRO A 119 13.06 6.02 -3.39
CA PRO A 119 13.89 6.37 -2.25
C PRO A 119 13.94 7.88 -1.96
N HIS A 120 13.59 8.74 -2.92
CA HIS A 120 13.65 10.19 -2.77
C HIS A 120 12.34 10.80 -2.28
N THR A 121 11.19 10.19 -2.59
CA THR A 121 9.89 10.74 -2.22
C THR A 121 9.17 9.93 -1.15
N GLY A 122 9.64 8.71 -0.85
CA GLY A 122 9.00 7.80 0.10
C GLY A 122 7.59 7.35 -0.31
N ARG A 123 7.03 7.96 -1.35
CA ARG A 123 5.71 7.69 -1.92
C ARG A 123 5.83 7.37 -3.40
N GLY A 124 5.22 6.28 -3.77
CA GLY A 124 5.22 5.83 -5.16
C GLY A 124 6.53 5.14 -5.55
N SER A 125 6.41 4.07 -6.29
CA SER A 125 7.54 3.35 -6.84
C SER A 125 8.13 4.11 -8.03
N LYS A 126 9.37 3.80 -8.41
CA LYS A 126 9.94 4.15 -9.73
C LYS A 126 9.05 3.72 -10.92
N VAL A 127 7.97 3.02 -10.62
CA VAL A 127 6.89 2.62 -11.53
C VAL A 127 6.23 3.81 -12.21
N ARG A 128 6.29 5.02 -11.64
CA ARG A 128 5.76 6.25 -12.26
C ARG A 128 6.25 6.48 -13.69
N SER A 129 7.51 6.14 -13.98
CA SER A 129 8.06 6.31 -15.33
C SER A 129 7.53 5.31 -16.36
N CYS A 130 6.99 4.18 -15.89
CA CYS A 130 6.51 3.08 -16.74
C CYS A 130 4.98 3.02 -16.82
N CYS A 131 4.26 3.63 -15.86
CA CYS A 131 2.82 3.58 -15.77
C CYS A 131 2.22 4.93 -16.15
N THR A 132 1.34 4.91 -17.14
CA THR A 132 0.50 6.02 -17.57
C THR A 132 -0.96 5.67 -17.36
N ARG A 133 -1.86 6.65 -17.47
CA ARG A 133 -3.30 6.41 -17.37
C ARG A 133 -3.80 5.43 -18.42
N GLU A 134 -3.15 5.41 -19.58
CA GLU A 134 -3.52 4.57 -20.72
C GLU A 134 -3.07 3.12 -20.53
N ASN A 135 -1.83 2.93 -20.02
CA ASN A 135 -1.21 1.60 -19.96
C ASN A 135 -1.35 0.90 -18.60
N PHE A 136 -1.87 1.56 -17.56
CA PHE A 136 -2.03 0.95 -16.24
C PHE A 136 -3.22 -0.03 -16.22
N HIS A 137 -2.95 -1.29 -16.49
CA HIS A 137 -3.96 -2.37 -16.55
C HIS A 137 -3.36 -3.71 -16.09
N ILE A 138 -4.21 -4.68 -15.84
CA ILE A 138 -3.79 -6.07 -15.60
C ILE A 138 -3.04 -6.58 -16.84
N GLY A 139 -1.90 -7.24 -16.63
CA GLY A 139 -1.00 -7.70 -17.69
C GLY A 139 0.11 -6.71 -18.06
N LEU A 140 0.10 -5.48 -17.53
CA LEU A 140 1.23 -4.56 -17.74
C LEU A 140 2.51 -5.16 -17.14
N VAL A 141 3.55 -5.21 -17.97
CA VAL A 141 4.89 -5.65 -17.55
C VAL A 141 5.76 -4.44 -17.25
N ILE A 142 6.24 -4.38 -16.02
CA ILE A 142 7.16 -3.34 -15.54
C ILE A 142 8.58 -3.92 -15.60
N PRO A 143 9.48 -3.33 -16.39
CA PRO A 143 10.83 -3.84 -16.56
C PRO A 143 11.63 -3.93 -15.25
N GLY A 144 12.44 -4.96 -15.10
CA GLY A 144 13.20 -5.26 -13.89
C GLY A 144 14.18 -4.18 -13.43
N GLY A 145 14.58 -3.26 -14.31
CA GLY A 145 15.36 -2.07 -13.96
C GLY A 145 14.63 -1.07 -13.07
N ASN A 146 13.32 -1.21 -12.88
CA ASN A 146 12.46 -0.32 -12.09
C ASN A 146 12.18 -0.83 -10.67
N GLY A 147 13.06 -1.67 -10.15
CA GLY A 147 13.15 -1.91 -8.71
C GLY A 147 12.71 -3.26 -8.20
N LYS A 148 12.08 -4.13 -9.01
CA LYS A 148 11.83 -5.51 -8.56
C LYS A 148 13.10 -6.34 -8.65
N LEU A 149 13.42 -7.03 -7.56
CA LEU A 149 14.54 -7.94 -7.46
C LEU A 149 14.04 -9.35 -7.16
N ARG A 150 14.69 -10.35 -7.75
CA ARG A 150 14.46 -11.76 -7.48
C ARG A 150 15.75 -12.38 -6.95
N THR A 151 15.62 -13.23 -5.94
CA THR A 151 16.73 -14.06 -5.47
C THR A 151 16.99 -15.19 -6.45
N VAL A 152 18.20 -15.27 -6.97
CA VAL A 152 18.67 -16.37 -7.81
C VAL A 152 19.74 -17.14 -7.05
N ARG A 153 19.61 -18.46 -7.00
CA ARG A 153 20.59 -19.34 -6.38
C ARG A 153 21.77 -19.51 -7.33
N THR A 154 22.97 -19.22 -6.86
CA THR A 154 24.21 -19.42 -7.60
C THR A 154 25.15 -20.36 -6.84
N PRO A 155 26.16 -20.97 -7.47
CA PRO A 155 27.14 -21.81 -6.78
C PRO A 155 27.85 -21.09 -5.61
N THR A 156 27.94 -19.77 -5.66
CA THR A 156 28.59 -18.93 -4.62
C THR A 156 27.62 -18.37 -3.60
N GLY A 157 26.32 -18.75 -3.66
CA GLY A 157 25.27 -18.27 -2.74
C GLY A 157 24.07 -17.64 -3.46
N ASN A 158 23.24 -16.94 -2.71
CA ASN A 158 22.07 -16.25 -3.27
C ASN A 158 22.46 -14.88 -3.83
N LYS A 159 22.04 -14.57 -5.05
CA LYS A 159 22.22 -13.28 -5.70
C LYS A 159 20.86 -12.63 -5.98
N LEU A 160 20.76 -11.32 -5.72
CA LEU A 160 19.59 -10.53 -6.13
C LEU A 160 19.80 -10.01 -7.54
N VAL A 161 18.85 -10.27 -8.42
CA VAL A 161 18.89 -9.83 -9.83
C VAL A 161 17.62 -9.05 -10.16
N PRO A 162 17.72 -7.98 -10.98
CA PRO A 162 16.56 -7.32 -11.54
C PRO A 162 15.66 -8.30 -12.28
N THR A 163 14.34 -8.19 -12.10
CA THR A 163 13.38 -9.03 -12.79
C THR A 163 12.15 -8.21 -13.17
N ASP A 164 11.51 -8.57 -14.26
CA ASP A 164 10.27 -7.95 -14.67
C ASP A 164 9.15 -8.27 -13.69
N TYR A 165 8.19 -7.34 -13.61
CA TYR A 165 7.02 -7.49 -12.79
C TYR A 165 5.77 -7.32 -13.63
N GLU A 166 4.98 -8.36 -13.77
CA GLU A 166 3.68 -8.32 -14.40
C GLU A 166 2.60 -7.99 -13.36
N ILE A 167 1.76 -7.01 -13.64
CA ILE A 167 0.57 -6.71 -12.84
C ILE A 167 -0.47 -7.79 -13.10
N LYS A 168 -0.61 -8.73 -12.15
CA LYS A 168 -1.59 -9.82 -12.21
C LYS A 168 -2.85 -9.45 -11.45
N GLU A 169 -3.97 -10.07 -11.81
CA GLU A 169 -5.25 -9.89 -11.14
C GLU A 169 -5.20 -10.31 -9.65
N HIS A 170 -4.48 -11.36 -9.36
CA HIS A 170 -4.28 -11.87 -8.01
C HIS A 170 -2.80 -11.94 -7.63
N TYR A 171 -2.51 -11.81 -6.32
CA TYR A 171 -1.18 -12.14 -5.81
C TYR A 171 -0.98 -13.66 -5.91
N SER A 172 0.03 -14.10 -6.66
CA SER A 172 0.59 -15.42 -6.45
C SER A 172 1.66 -15.30 -5.36
N PHE A 173 1.40 -15.83 -4.19
CA PHE A 173 2.45 -16.15 -3.24
C PHE A 173 3.19 -17.37 -3.81
N ILE A 174 4.40 -17.15 -4.32
CA ILE A 174 5.34 -18.20 -4.68
C ILE A 174 6.37 -18.29 -3.57
#